data_5b6f3fe236494986336e356b93f38829
#
_entry.id   5b6f3fe236494986336e356b93f38829
#
_cell.length_a   1.000
_cell.length_b   1.000
_cell.length_c   1.000
_cell.angle_alpha   90.00
_cell.angle_beta   90.00
_cell.angle_gamma   90.00
#
_symmetry.space_group_name_H-M   'P 1'
#
loop_
_entity.id
_entity.type
_entity.pdbx_description
1 polymer ?
#
loop_
_entity_poly.entity_id
_entity_poly.type
_entity_poly.pdbx_seq_one_letter_code
_entity_poly.pdbx_strand_id
1 'polypeptide(L)'
;MTIQLHNAGKRYNRDWIFRNLTYTFQTGAYAITGPNGSGKSTLLQILSGAVSVNEGSCSHILNNTTVTADKVFNYTSLCAPYLELVEEFTLTEFLSFHQSFKPFLGGLTIDFIIKKIQLEHTKSKKISEYSSGMKQRVKLAQCIFSDTSAVLLDEPCTNLDAAGIALYQELIADYCANRLVIVSSNDQTEYGFCENVIDITAYK
;
A
#
# COMPACT_ATOMS: atom_id res chain seq x y z
N MET A 1 -3.79 1.29 14.39
CA MET A 1 -4.81 1.97 13.55
C MET A 1 -5.94 1.02 13.26
N THR A 2 -7.18 1.52 13.27
CA THR A 2 -8.36 0.75 12.87
C THR A 2 -9.05 1.46 11.71
N ILE A 3 -9.44 0.71 10.66
CA ILE A 3 -10.25 1.22 9.54
C ILE A 3 -11.58 0.48 9.56
N GLN A 4 -12.69 1.21 9.62
CA GLN A 4 -14.03 0.64 9.71
C GLN A 4 -14.86 1.04 8.49
N LEU A 5 -15.42 0.06 7.82
CA LEU A 5 -16.44 0.20 6.79
C LEU A 5 -17.79 -0.16 7.39
N HIS A 6 -18.78 0.70 7.21
CA HIS A 6 -20.16 0.44 7.64
C HIS A 6 -21.11 0.65 6.46
N ASN A 7 -21.74 -0.44 6.00
CA ASN A 7 -22.63 -0.47 4.84
C ASN A 7 -22.05 0.27 3.62
N ALA A 8 -20.72 0.16 3.45
CA ALA A 8 -20.00 0.91 2.43
C ALA A 8 -20.35 0.39 1.03
N GLY A 9 -20.60 1.32 0.13
CA GLY A 9 -20.86 1.04 -1.28
C GLY A 9 -20.09 2.01 -2.17
N LYS A 10 -19.56 1.49 -3.28
CA LYS A 10 -18.86 2.28 -4.30
C LYS A 10 -19.42 1.97 -5.67
N ARG A 11 -19.70 3.04 -6.44
CA ARG A 11 -20.11 2.95 -7.84
C ARG A 11 -19.34 3.95 -8.69
N TYR A 12 -19.19 3.62 -9.95
CA TYR A 12 -18.82 4.57 -10.99
C TYR A 12 -19.98 4.65 -11.99
N ASN A 13 -20.45 5.86 -12.23
CA ASN A 13 -21.66 6.11 -13.00
C ASN A 13 -22.87 5.33 -12.40
N ARG A 14 -23.38 4.33 -13.13
CA ARG A 14 -24.51 3.48 -12.72
C ARG A 14 -24.09 2.10 -12.22
N ASP A 15 -22.83 1.73 -12.38
CA ASP A 15 -22.32 0.38 -12.09
C ASP A 15 -21.74 0.31 -10.69
N TRP A 16 -22.32 -0.54 -9.86
CA TRP A 16 -21.80 -0.84 -8.54
C TRP A 16 -20.55 -1.70 -8.63
N ILE A 17 -19.51 -1.27 -7.95
CA ILE A 17 -18.27 -2.04 -7.79
C ILE A 17 -18.43 -3.01 -6.62
N PHE A 18 -18.92 -2.52 -5.50
CA PHE A 18 -19.38 -3.31 -4.35
C PHE A 18 -20.41 -2.52 -3.56
N ARG A 19 -21.18 -3.22 -2.70
CA ARG A 19 -22.23 -2.62 -1.89
C ARG A 19 -22.40 -3.35 -0.55
N ASN A 20 -22.95 -2.67 0.44
CA ASN A 20 -23.24 -3.22 1.78
C ASN A 20 -22.03 -3.82 2.50
N LEU A 21 -20.81 -3.39 2.17
CA LEU A 21 -19.59 -3.88 2.79
C LEU A 21 -19.47 -3.31 4.20
N THR A 22 -19.56 -4.18 5.19
CA THR A 22 -19.30 -3.86 6.61
C THR A 22 -18.15 -4.72 7.09
N TYR A 23 -17.03 -4.10 7.42
CA TYR A 23 -15.83 -4.79 7.88
C TYR A 23 -14.95 -3.88 8.73
N THR A 24 -14.19 -4.46 9.65
CA THR A 24 -13.24 -3.73 10.50
C THR A 24 -11.83 -4.32 10.34
N PHE A 25 -10.92 -3.49 9.87
CA PHE A 25 -9.49 -3.79 9.80
C PHE A 25 -8.79 -3.23 11.03
N GLN A 26 -7.98 -4.05 11.68
CA GLN A 26 -7.15 -3.67 12.83
C GLN A 26 -5.68 -4.01 12.55
N THR A 27 -4.77 -3.73 13.49
CA THR A 27 -3.38 -4.18 13.38
C THR A 27 -3.32 -5.67 13.06
N GLY A 28 -2.56 -6.04 12.04
CA GLY A 28 -2.48 -7.39 11.49
C GLY A 28 -2.48 -7.37 9.97
N ALA A 29 -2.43 -8.53 9.34
CA ALA A 29 -2.32 -8.69 7.89
C ALA A 29 -3.60 -9.25 7.27
N TYR A 30 -4.07 -8.59 6.20
CA TYR A 30 -5.30 -8.89 5.48
C TYR A 30 -5.03 -8.99 3.98
N ALA A 31 -5.69 -9.93 3.32
CA ALA A 31 -5.73 -10.01 1.86
C ALA A 31 -7.13 -9.67 1.34
N ILE A 32 -7.20 -8.86 0.29
CA ILE A 32 -8.41 -8.63 -0.50
C ILE A 32 -8.23 -9.38 -1.81
N THR A 33 -9.09 -10.37 -2.04
CA THR A 33 -9.04 -11.26 -3.21
C THR A 33 -10.27 -11.06 -4.11
N GLY A 34 -10.23 -11.62 -5.31
CA GLY A 34 -11.30 -11.57 -6.30
C GLY A 34 -10.76 -11.35 -7.71
N PRO A 35 -11.49 -11.70 -8.77
CA PRO A 35 -11.02 -11.61 -10.15
C PRO A 35 -10.60 -10.18 -10.55
N ASN A 36 -9.84 -10.07 -11.64
CA ASN A 36 -9.49 -8.74 -12.18
C ASN A 36 -10.75 -7.96 -12.53
N GLY A 37 -10.76 -6.66 -12.20
CA GLY A 37 -11.94 -5.81 -12.36
C GLY A 37 -13.02 -6.01 -11.27
N SER A 38 -12.78 -6.82 -10.24
CA SER A 38 -13.77 -7.02 -9.15
C SER A 38 -13.90 -5.83 -8.20
N GLY A 39 -12.94 -4.88 -8.22
CA GLY A 39 -12.96 -3.69 -7.36
C GLY A 39 -11.94 -3.70 -6.22
N LYS A 40 -11.02 -4.66 -6.17
CA LYS A 40 -9.96 -4.75 -5.14
C LYS A 40 -9.19 -3.44 -4.98
N SER A 41 -8.63 -2.91 -6.07
CA SER A 41 -7.89 -1.64 -6.08
C SER A 41 -8.77 -0.46 -5.66
N THR A 42 -10.05 -0.46 -6.06
CA THR A 42 -11.00 0.57 -5.64
C THR A 42 -11.24 0.53 -4.13
N LEU A 43 -11.39 -0.67 -3.55
CA LEU A 43 -11.52 -0.82 -2.11
C LEU A 43 -10.25 -0.35 -1.39
N LEU A 44 -9.06 -0.72 -1.91
CA LEU A 44 -7.79 -0.28 -1.34
C LEU A 44 -7.63 1.25 -1.37
N GLN A 45 -8.07 1.92 -2.46
CA GLN A 45 -8.10 3.38 -2.55
C GLN A 45 -9.04 4.02 -1.53
N ILE A 46 -10.18 3.38 -1.24
CA ILE A 46 -11.10 3.85 -0.19
C ILE A 46 -10.44 3.71 1.19
N LEU A 47 -9.82 2.58 1.46
CA LEU A 47 -9.12 2.32 2.72
C LEU A 47 -7.92 3.27 2.92
N SER A 48 -7.27 3.73 1.83
CA SER A 48 -6.21 4.72 1.89
C SER A 48 -6.71 6.16 2.13
N GLY A 49 -8.02 6.38 2.01
CA GLY A 49 -8.62 7.72 2.06
C GLY A 49 -8.56 8.50 0.74
N ALA A 50 -7.99 7.91 -0.33
CA ALA A 50 -7.87 8.59 -1.63
C ALA A 50 -9.21 8.72 -2.37
N VAL A 51 -10.15 7.81 -2.09
CA VAL A 51 -11.47 7.77 -2.75
C VAL A 51 -12.56 7.64 -1.70
N SER A 52 -13.65 8.40 -1.85
CA SER A 52 -14.81 8.33 -0.97
C SER A 52 -15.78 7.22 -1.41
N VAL A 53 -16.53 6.66 -0.45
CA VAL A 53 -17.69 5.80 -0.71
C VAL A 53 -18.87 6.60 -1.24
N ASN A 54 -19.80 5.95 -1.93
CA ASN A 54 -21.06 6.56 -2.37
C ASN A 54 -22.21 6.30 -1.40
N GLU A 55 -22.16 5.17 -0.68
CA GLU A 55 -23.12 4.81 0.38
C GLU A 55 -22.36 4.34 1.61
N GLY A 56 -22.95 4.49 2.79
CA GLY A 56 -22.33 4.12 4.05
C GLY A 56 -21.17 5.02 4.44
N SER A 57 -20.19 4.46 5.14
CA SER A 57 -19.02 5.22 5.62
C SER A 57 -17.75 4.37 5.64
N CYS A 58 -16.60 5.06 5.50
CA CYS A 58 -15.27 4.56 5.84
C CYS A 58 -14.66 5.49 6.88
N SER A 59 -14.35 4.97 8.05
CA SER A 59 -13.75 5.75 9.13
C SER A 59 -12.39 5.20 9.54
N HIS A 60 -11.49 6.10 9.88
CA HIS A 60 -10.13 5.81 10.31
C HIS A 60 -9.97 6.22 11.76
N ILE A 61 -9.52 5.31 12.60
CA ILE A 61 -9.41 5.52 14.05
C ILE A 61 -7.96 5.25 14.49
N LEU A 62 -7.37 6.22 15.15
CA LEU A 62 -6.03 6.12 15.73
C LEU A 62 -6.11 6.49 17.20
N ASN A 63 -5.63 5.62 18.09
CA ASN A 63 -5.65 5.84 19.55
C ASN A 63 -7.03 6.30 20.05
N ASN A 64 -8.09 5.59 19.62
CA ASN A 64 -9.50 5.87 19.95
C ASN A 64 -10.03 7.23 19.46
N THR A 65 -9.30 7.90 18.59
CA THR A 65 -9.73 9.19 17.99
C THR A 65 -9.94 9.02 16.49
N THR A 66 -11.06 9.52 16.00
CA THR A 66 -11.35 9.51 14.55
C THR A 66 -10.42 10.49 13.82
N VAL A 67 -9.73 9.97 12.81
CA VAL A 67 -8.87 10.76 11.93
C VAL A 67 -9.75 11.41 10.86
N THR A 68 -9.63 12.71 10.68
CA THR A 68 -10.35 13.44 9.63
C THR A 68 -9.83 13.06 8.24
N ALA A 69 -10.69 13.10 7.23
CA ALA A 69 -10.35 12.63 5.87
C ALA A 69 -9.11 13.31 5.28
N ASP A 70 -8.93 14.60 5.56
CA ASP A 70 -7.79 15.40 5.13
C ASP A 70 -6.46 15.01 5.79
N LYS A 71 -6.49 14.19 6.86
CA LYS A 71 -5.30 13.74 7.59
C LYS A 71 -5.00 12.25 7.43
N VAL A 72 -5.89 11.47 6.81
CA VAL A 72 -5.70 10.02 6.65
C VAL A 72 -4.37 9.69 5.96
N PHE A 73 -3.97 10.49 4.96
CA PHE A 73 -2.73 10.29 4.22
C PHE A 73 -1.47 10.29 5.10
N ASN A 74 -1.49 10.93 6.27
CA ASN A 74 -0.36 10.92 7.22
C ASN A 74 -0.15 9.55 7.87
N TYR A 75 -1.19 8.73 7.92
CA TYR A 75 -1.21 7.46 8.65
C TYR A 75 -1.31 6.23 7.74
N THR A 76 -1.43 6.44 6.44
CA THR A 76 -1.53 5.38 5.43
C THR A 76 -0.42 5.53 4.40
N SER A 77 0.16 4.44 3.96
CA SER A 77 1.02 4.39 2.77
C SER A 77 0.42 3.43 1.75
N LEU A 78 0.58 3.73 0.48
CA LEU A 78 0.02 2.96 -0.63
C LEU A 78 1.09 2.68 -1.68
N CYS A 79 1.22 1.41 -2.06
CA CYS A 79 1.98 0.97 -3.24
C CYS A 79 0.99 0.35 -4.22
N ALA A 80 0.98 0.82 -5.46
CA ALA A 80 0.11 0.30 -6.50
C ALA A 80 0.76 0.42 -7.88
N PRO A 81 0.42 -0.45 -8.85
CA PRO A 81 0.99 -0.39 -10.21
C PRO A 81 0.77 0.95 -10.90
N TYR A 82 -0.41 1.54 -10.72
CA TYR A 82 -0.81 2.82 -11.34
C TYR A 82 -0.21 4.07 -10.69
N LEU A 83 0.47 3.96 -9.56
CA LEU A 83 1.20 5.07 -8.96
C LEU A 83 2.54 5.25 -9.66
N GLU A 84 2.78 6.45 -10.16
CA GLU A 84 4.01 6.80 -10.87
C GLU A 84 5.06 7.37 -9.91
N LEU A 85 6.32 7.16 -10.25
CA LEU A 85 7.47 7.77 -9.59
C LEU A 85 7.83 9.07 -10.34
N VAL A 86 8.46 10.02 -9.65
CA VAL A 86 9.04 11.19 -10.31
C VAL A 86 10.33 10.74 -11.01
N GLU A 87 10.21 10.41 -12.30
CA GLU A 87 11.26 9.71 -13.05
C GLU A 87 12.48 10.58 -13.38
N GLU A 88 12.35 11.90 -13.29
CA GLU A 88 13.44 12.87 -13.49
C GLU A 88 14.43 12.89 -12.32
N PHE A 89 14.03 12.42 -11.15
CA PHE A 89 14.87 12.36 -9.96
C PHE A 89 15.79 11.15 -9.98
N THR A 90 16.94 11.28 -9.35
CA THR A 90 17.72 10.14 -8.87
C THR A 90 17.02 9.48 -7.68
N LEU A 91 17.37 8.23 -7.36
CA LEU A 91 16.78 7.54 -6.20
C LEU A 91 17.00 8.31 -4.89
N THR A 92 18.17 8.90 -4.69
CA THR A 92 18.47 9.68 -3.49
C THR A 92 17.58 10.94 -3.41
N GLU A 93 17.43 11.67 -4.51
CA GLU A 93 16.58 12.85 -4.58
C GLU A 93 15.11 12.49 -4.33
N PHE A 94 14.63 11.40 -4.95
CA PHE A 94 13.26 10.93 -4.79
C PHE A 94 12.95 10.57 -3.34
N LEU A 95 13.82 9.79 -2.68
CA LEU A 95 13.62 9.42 -1.28
C LEU A 95 13.72 10.62 -0.33
N SER A 96 14.62 11.58 -0.62
CA SER A 96 14.73 12.82 0.14
C SER A 96 13.48 13.69 0.00
N PHE A 97 12.95 13.80 -1.22
CA PHE A 97 11.70 14.50 -1.49
C PHE A 97 10.53 13.84 -0.77
N HIS A 98 10.39 12.50 -0.87
CA HIS A 98 9.34 11.77 -0.18
C HIS A 98 9.40 11.97 1.33
N GLN A 99 10.59 11.89 1.93
CA GLN A 99 10.79 12.05 3.38
C GLN A 99 10.33 13.42 3.91
N SER A 100 10.35 14.48 3.07
CA SER A 100 9.89 15.81 3.46
C SER A 100 8.37 15.89 3.69
N PHE A 101 7.60 14.99 3.08
CA PHE A 101 6.13 14.90 3.24
C PHE A 101 5.73 13.76 4.16
N LYS A 102 6.47 12.66 4.12
CA LYS A 102 6.16 11.45 4.89
C LYS A 102 7.46 10.86 5.44
N PRO A 103 7.75 11.08 6.73
CA PRO A 103 8.97 10.58 7.34
C PRO A 103 9.12 9.07 7.18
N PHE A 104 10.35 8.59 7.16
CA PHE A 104 10.64 7.17 7.26
C PHE A 104 10.62 6.70 8.72
N LEU A 105 10.44 5.40 8.92
CA LEU A 105 10.50 4.74 10.22
C LEU A 105 11.75 5.20 10.99
N GLY A 106 11.60 5.44 12.28
CA GLY A 106 12.64 6.06 13.10
C GLY A 106 14.01 5.38 13.01
N GLY A 107 15.04 6.19 12.79
CA GLY A 107 16.42 5.74 12.69
C GLY A 107 16.86 5.24 11.31
N LEU A 108 15.96 5.11 10.33
CA LEU A 108 16.33 4.70 8.98
C LEU A 108 16.88 5.88 8.18
N THR A 109 18.07 5.68 7.60
CA THR A 109 18.67 6.64 6.66
C THR A 109 18.33 6.27 5.23
N ILE A 110 18.38 7.25 4.32
CA ILE A 110 18.15 7.01 2.88
C ILE A 110 19.18 6.01 2.34
N ASP A 111 20.45 6.10 2.72
CA ASP A 111 21.47 5.14 2.29
C ASP A 111 21.18 3.72 2.79
N PHE A 112 20.64 3.57 4.01
CA PHE A 112 20.19 2.27 4.52
C PHE A 112 19.03 1.72 3.66
N ILE A 113 18.03 2.54 3.34
CA ILE A 113 16.89 2.13 2.51
C ILE A 113 17.35 1.69 1.13
N ILE A 114 18.22 2.48 0.48
CA ILE A 114 18.81 2.18 -0.84
C ILE A 114 19.55 0.83 -0.81
N LYS A 115 20.32 0.59 0.24
CA LYS A 115 21.03 -0.69 0.44
C LYS A 115 20.06 -1.84 0.64
N LYS A 116 19.02 -1.66 1.48
CA LYS A 116 18.04 -2.71 1.78
C LYS A 116 17.28 -3.16 0.52
N ILE A 117 16.97 -2.24 -0.40
CA ILE A 117 16.31 -2.57 -1.67
C ILE A 117 17.29 -2.95 -2.79
N GLN A 118 18.60 -3.06 -2.49
CA GLN A 118 19.66 -3.54 -3.41
C GLN A 118 19.82 -2.65 -4.66
N LEU A 119 19.76 -1.33 -4.50
CA LEU A 119 19.88 -0.37 -5.60
C LEU A 119 21.06 0.62 -5.45
N GLU A 120 22.10 0.29 -4.63
CA GLU A 120 23.24 1.16 -4.37
C GLU A 120 24.00 1.55 -5.64
N HIS A 121 24.15 0.60 -6.56
CA HIS A 121 24.93 0.80 -7.79
C HIS A 121 24.22 1.73 -8.80
N THR A 122 22.95 2.04 -8.57
CA THR A 122 22.15 2.86 -9.48
C THR A 122 21.61 4.12 -8.83
N LYS A 123 21.94 4.40 -7.57
CA LYS A 123 21.37 5.49 -6.78
C LYS A 123 21.57 6.90 -7.39
N SER A 124 22.58 7.08 -8.22
CA SER A 124 22.88 8.34 -8.92
C SER A 124 22.28 8.44 -10.32
N LYS A 125 21.69 7.35 -10.84
CA LYS A 125 20.98 7.36 -12.11
C LYS A 125 19.57 7.89 -11.89
N LYS A 126 18.98 8.48 -12.94
CA LYS A 126 17.58 8.88 -12.93
C LYS A 126 16.67 7.65 -12.87
N ILE A 127 15.54 7.76 -12.19
CA ILE A 127 14.54 6.68 -12.09
C ILE A 127 13.98 6.32 -13.48
N SER A 128 13.98 7.24 -14.45
CA SER A 128 13.63 6.97 -15.83
C SER A 128 14.48 5.87 -16.48
N GLU A 129 15.73 5.69 -16.02
CA GLU A 129 16.66 4.67 -16.50
C GLU A 129 16.49 3.30 -15.80
N TYR A 130 15.58 3.19 -14.85
CA TYR A 130 15.35 1.97 -14.08
C TYR A 130 14.48 0.98 -14.85
N SER A 131 14.77 -0.31 -14.69
CA SER A 131 13.86 -1.37 -15.14
C SER A 131 12.54 -1.32 -14.34
N SER A 132 11.50 -1.97 -14.87
CA SER A 132 10.20 -2.06 -14.18
C SER A 132 10.33 -2.68 -12.78
N GLY A 133 11.17 -3.73 -12.63
CA GLY A 133 11.43 -4.34 -11.33
C GLY A 133 12.17 -3.42 -10.37
N MET A 134 13.14 -2.62 -10.84
CA MET A 134 13.80 -1.61 -10.02
C MET A 134 12.82 -0.51 -9.58
N LYS A 135 11.97 -0.03 -10.47
CA LYS A 135 10.90 0.94 -10.15
C LYS A 135 9.93 0.36 -9.11
N GLN A 136 9.59 -0.91 -9.22
CA GLN A 136 8.72 -1.58 -8.24
C GLN A 136 9.39 -1.67 -6.85
N ARG A 137 10.69 -1.99 -6.78
CA ARG A 137 11.44 -1.96 -5.50
C ARG A 137 11.45 -0.55 -4.87
N VAL A 138 11.53 0.52 -5.66
CA VAL A 138 11.43 1.90 -5.17
C VAL A 138 10.03 2.20 -4.61
N LYS A 139 8.96 1.78 -5.31
CA LYS A 139 7.57 1.93 -4.83
C LYS A 139 7.34 1.20 -3.51
N LEU A 140 7.85 -0.03 -3.39
CA LEU A 140 7.80 -0.80 -2.15
C LEU A 140 8.55 -0.11 -1.02
N ALA A 141 9.76 0.41 -1.29
CA ALA A 141 10.53 1.13 -0.29
C ALA A 141 9.81 2.37 0.22
N GLN A 142 9.29 3.20 -0.69
CA GLN A 142 8.50 4.37 -0.35
C GLN A 142 7.30 4.02 0.54
N CYS A 143 6.62 2.91 0.26
CA CYS A 143 5.44 2.49 1.00
C CYS A 143 5.78 1.87 2.36
N ILE A 144 6.69 0.88 2.39
CA ILE A 144 6.99 0.07 3.57
C ILE A 144 7.80 0.86 4.61
N PHE A 145 8.78 1.64 4.16
CA PHE A 145 9.63 2.41 5.09
C PHE A 145 9.01 3.71 5.58
N SER A 146 7.90 4.18 5.01
CA SER A 146 7.16 5.32 5.57
C SER A 146 6.67 5.04 6.99
N ASP A 147 6.82 6.00 7.89
CA ASP A 147 6.33 5.93 9.28
C ASP A 147 4.80 6.13 9.30
N THR A 148 4.09 5.08 8.91
CA THR A 148 2.63 5.06 8.82
C THR A 148 2.05 3.87 9.59
N SER A 149 0.84 4.03 10.09
CA SER A 149 0.16 2.97 10.86
C SER A 149 -0.47 1.90 9.98
N ALA A 150 -0.73 2.21 8.70
CA ALA A 150 -1.28 1.27 7.74
C ALA A 150 -0.47 1.26 6.44
N VAL A 151 -0.17 0.07 5.93
CA VAL A 151 0.54 -0.21 4.68
C VAL A 151 -0.42 -0.91 3.74
N LEU A 152 -0.70 -0.29 2.60
CA LEU A 152 -1.65 -0.76 1.61
C LEU A 152 -0.90 -1.12 0.33
N LEU A 153 -1.10 -2.33 -0.16
CA LEU A 153 -0.31 -2.91 -1.24
C LEU A 153 -1.24 -3.49 -2.31
N ASP A 154 -1.19 -2.94 -3.51
CA ASP A 154 -1.94 -3.42 -4.66
C ASP A 154 -0.97 -4.12 -5.61
N GLU A 155 -1.13 -5.44 -5.78
CA GLU A 155 -0.28 -6.29 -6.61
C GLU A 155 1.24 -6.00 -6.40
N PRO A 156 1.76 -6.12 -5.17
CA PRO A 156 3.09 -5.61 -4.80
C PRO A 156 4.25 -6.26 -5.54
N CYS A 157 4.10 -7.49 -6.04
CA CYS A 157 5.17 -8.20 -6.74
C CYS A 157 5.12 -8.05 -8.26
N THR A 158 4.24 -7.20 -8.78
CA THR A 158 4.20 -6.92 -10.22
C THR A 158 5.58 -6.52 -10.73
N ASN A 159 6.05 -7.16 -11.82
CA ASN A 159 7.37 -6.98 -12.44
C ASN A 159 8.58 -7.39 -11.58
N LEU A 160 8.41 -8.05 -10.45
CA LEU A 160 9.52 -8.60 -9.67
C LEU A 160 9.90 -10.01 -10.14
N ASP A 161 11.19 -10.27 -10.13
CA ASP A 161 11.74 -11.63 -10.23
C ASP A 161 11.70 -12.35 -8.87
N ALA A 162 12.10 -13.61 -8.83
CA ALA A 162 12.10 -14.39 -7.60
C ALA A 162 12.90 -13.74 -6.46
N ALA A 163 14.03 -13.07 -6.77
CA ALA A 163 14.81 -12.33 -5.77
C ALA A 163 14.08 -11.10 -5.25
N GLY A 164 13.37 -10.39 -6.14
CA GLY A 164 12.52 -9.25 -5.76
C GLY A 164 11.34 -9.66 -4.90
N ILE A 165 10.70 -10.81 -5.18
CA ILE A 165 9.61 -11.37 -4.36
C ILE A 165 10.14 -11.74 -2.96
N ALA A 166 11.29 -12.42 -2.88
CA ALA A 166 11.91 -12.75 -1.60
C ALA A 166 12.25 -11.47 -0.78
N LEU A 167 12.78 -10.45 -1.45
CA LEU A 167 13.03 -9.14 -0.82
C LEU A 167 11.73 -8.51 -0.29
N TYR A 168 10.65 -8.52 -1.07
CA TYR A 168 9.35 -8.02 -0.62
C TYR A 168 8.88 -8.74 0.66
N GLN A 169 8.94 -10.07 0.71
CA GLN A 169 8.54 -10.86 1.87
C GLN A 169 9.41 -10.53 3.11
N GLU A 170 10.72 -10.38 2.92
CA GLU A 170 11.64 -9.93 3.98
C GLU A 170 11.27 -8.53 4.50
N LEU A 171 10.99 -7.58 3.61
CA LEU A 171 10.61 -6.22 3.99
C LEU A 171 9.30 -6.20 4.80
N ILE A 172 8.31 -7.00 4.43
CA ILE A 172 7.06 -7.12 5.19
C ILE A 172 7.33 -7.69 6.58
N ALA A 173 8.08 -8.78 6.68
CA ALA A 173 8.39 -9.42 7.96
C ALA A 173 9.16 -8.48 8.91
N ASP A 174 10.16 -7.77 8.39
CA ASP A 174 11.04 -6.93 9.20
C ASP A 174 10.39 -5.61 9.64
N TYR A 175 9.53 -5.01 8.79
CA TYR A 175 9.08 -3.62 9.00
C TYR A 175 7.58 -3.44 9.18
N CYS A 176 6.77 -4.50 9.01
CA CYS A 176 5.32 -4.35 9.05
C CYS A 176 4.61 -5.11 10.19
N ALA A 177 5.31 -5.88 11.02
CA ALA A 177 4.74 -6.79 12.03
C ALA A 177 3.74 -6.12 13.01
N ASN A 178 3.93 -4.84 13.34
CA ASN A 178 3.09 -4.10 14.29
C ASN A 178 2.17 -3.07 13.59
N ARG A 179 1.95 -3.23 12.30
CA ARG A 179 1.17 -2.30 11.48
C ARG A 179 -0.08 -3.01 10.94
N LEU A 180 -1.04 -2.23 10.48
CA LEU A 180 -2.11 -2.76 9.65
C LEU A 180 -1.57 -2.92 8.23
N VAL A 181 -1.54 -4.16 7.72
CA VAL A 181 -1.13 -4.46 6.34
C VAL A 181 -2.32 -4.96 5.56
N ILE A 182 -2.60 -4.38 4.41
CA ILE A 182 -3.68 -4.84 3.53
C ILE A 182 -3.11 -5.05 2.12
N VAL A 183 -3.16 -6.28 1.63
CA VAL A 183 -2.69 -6.66 0.30
C VAL A 183 -3.89 -6.95 -0.59
N SER A 184 -3.94 -6.30 -1.74
CA SER A 184 -4.91 -6.59 -2.81
C SER A 184 -4.21 -7.42 -3.87
N SER A 185 -4.53 -8.70 -3.97
CA SER A 185 -3.92 -9.63 -4.92
C SER A 185 -4.70 -10.93 -5.09
N ASN A 186 -4.43 -11.65 -6.18
CA ASN A 186 -4.86 -13.04 -6.38
C ASN A 186 -3.68 -14.03 -6.28
N ASP A 187 -2.46 -13.54 -6.15
CA ASP A 187 -1.27 -14.37 -6.06
C ASP A 187 -0.89 -14.61 -4.59
N GLN A 188 -0.93 -15.87 -4.16
CA GLN A 188 -0.55 -16.26 -2.80
C GLN A 188 0.88 -15.89 -2.42
N THR A 189 1.78 -15.73 -3.39
CA THR A 189 3.16 -15.29 -3.10
C THR A 189 3.20 -13.88 -2.52
N GLU A 190 2.18 -13.06 -2.82
CA GLU A 190 2.05 -11.68 -2.35
C GLU A 190 1.37 -11.54 -0.99
N TYR A 191 0.46 -12.45 -0.65
CA TYR A 191 -0.34 -12.37 0.58
C TYR A 191 -0.32 -13.62 1.46
N GLY A 192 0.52 -14.60 1.19
CA GLY A 192 0.58 -15.85 1.96
C GLY A 192 0.85 -15.69 3.46
N PHE A 193 1.32 -14.53 3.91
CA PHE A 193 1.50 -14.16 5.31
C PHE A 193 0.23 -13.56 5.94
N CYS A 194 -0.82 -13.30 5.16
CA CYS A 194 -2.07 -12.71 5.65
C CYS A 194 -2.94 -13.78 6.32
N GLU A 195 -3.31 -13.55 7.58
CA GLU A 195 -4.18 -14.44 8.34
C GLU A 195 -5.66 -14.28 7.97
N ASN A 196 -6.04 -13.11 7.45
CA ASN A 196 -7.42 -12.77 7.12
C ASN A 196 -7.56 -12.56 5.62
N VAL A 197 -8.51 -13.24 5.00
CA VAL A 197 -8.80 -13.11 3.56
C VAL A 197 -10.24 -12.65 3.36
N ILE A 198 -10.42 -11.62 2.52
CA ILE A 198 -11.71 -11.04 2.19
C ILE A 198 -11.91 -11.17 0.68
N ASP A 199 -12.91 -11.92 0.27
CA ASP A 199 -13.32 -11.97 -1.13
C ASP A 199 -14.29 -10.81 -1.41
N ILE A 200 -13.84 -9.85 -2.23
CA ILE A 200 -14.65 -8.67 -2.57
C ILE A 200 -15.92 -9.05 -3.36
N THR A 201 -15.95 -10.20 -4.01
CA THR A 201 -17.10 -10.64 -4.80
C THR A 201 -18.32 -10.94 -3.94
N ALA A 202 -18.14 -11.21 -2.65
CA ALA A 202 -19.22 -11.41 -1.69
C ALA A 202 -20.06 -10.13 -1.45
N TYR A 203 -19.59 -8.97 -1.94
CA TYR A 203 -20.22 -7.65 -1.74
C TYR A 203 -20.69 -7.00 -3.05
N LYS A 204 -20.89 -7.80 -4.09
CA LYS A 204 -21.42 -7.32 -5.39
C LYS A 204 -22.94 -7.27 -5.44
#